data_6f7bade6de52addf05d7d65d55a6833c
#
_entry.id   6f7bade6de52addf05d7d65d55a6833c
#
_cell.length_a   1.000
_cell.length_b   1.000
_cell.length_c   1.000
_cell.angle_alpha   90.00
_cell.angle_beta   90.00
_cell.angle_gamma   90.00
#
_symmetry.space_group_name_H-M   'P 1'
#
loop_
_entity.id
_entity.type
_entity.pdbx_description
1 polymer ?
#
loop_
_entity_poly.entity_id
_entity_poly.type
_entity_poly.pdbx_seq_one_letter_code
_entity_poly.pdbx_strand_id
1 'polypeptide(L)'
;ETGGFHPVEIRLLRLHEQWQFDYVTDFSYMGSYYPELEKELDVCWSQGYIYHFMMGDIDEEEGGALFELWQRNFIQYHKMKCYEVSIQWETH
;
A
#
# COMPACT_ATOMS: atom_id res chain seq x y z
N GLU A 1 -15.68 -7.16 -10.80
CA GLU A 1 -15.11 -6.24 -11.74
C GLU A 1 -13.71 -6.68 -12.13
N THR A 2 -13.48 -6.78 -13.39
CA THR A 2 -12.20 -7.27 -13.90
C THR A 2 -11.31 -6.10 -14.30
N GLY A 3 -10.07 -6.14 -13.89
CA GLY A 3 -9.11 -5.11 -14.22
C GLY A 3 -9.28 -3.81 -13.47
N GLY A 4 -10.08 -3.81 -12.42
CA GLY A 4 -10.24 -2.65 -11.59
C GLY A 4 -8.99 -2.36 -10.78
N PHE A 5 -8.80 -1.09 -10.45
CA PHE A 5 -7.67 -0.69 -9.64
C PHE A 5 -8.02 -0.81 -8.17
N HIS A 6 -7.09 -1.31 -7.41
CA HIS A 6 -7.27 -1.53 -5.99
C HIS A 6 -7.07 -0.21 -5.23
N PRO A 7 -7.84 0.03 -4.17
CA PRO A 7 -7.56 1.17 -3.32
C PRO A 7 -6.19 1.05 -2.68
N VAL A 8 -5.52 2.17 -2.55
CA VAL A 8 -4.23 2.23 -1.86
C VAL A 8 -4.33 3.31 -0.80
N GLU A 9 -3.92 3.00 0.41
CA GLU A 9 -3.87 3.95 1.49
C GLU A 9 -2.43 4.18 1.89
N ILE A 10 -2.01 5.44 1.92
CA ILE A 10 -0.65 5.82 2.28
C ILE A 10 -0.74 6.81 3.43
N ARG A 11 -0.05 6.52 4.51
CA ARG A 11 0.06 7.46 5.62
C ARG A 11 1.47 7.99 5.71
N LEU A 12 1.56 9.31 5.79
CA LEU A 12 2.82 10.02 5.95
C LEU A 12 2.86 10.70 7.31
N LEU A 13 4.02 10.70 7.92
CA LEU A 13 4.27 11.40 9.17
C LEU A 13 5.31 12.48 8.92
N ARG A 14 5.11 13.63 9.54
CA ARG A 14 6.10 14.68 9.50
C ARG A 14 6.92 14.65 10.80
N LEU A 15 8.18 14.25 10.67
CA LEU A 15 9.09 14.15 11.78
C LEU A 15 10.34 14.98 11.47
N HIS A 16 10.74 15.85 12.40
CA HIS A 16 11.93 16.69 12.22
C HIS A 16 11.91 17.46 10.91
N GLU A 17 10.73 18.01 10.57
CA GLU A 17 10.50 18.79 9.35
C GLU A 17 10.68 17.99 8.07
N GLN A 18 10.68 16.67 8.15
CA GLN A 18 10.73 15.78 6.99
C GLN A 18 9.53 14.86 6.97
N TRP A 19 9.02 14.60 5.75
CA TRP A 19 7.94 13.65 5.56
C TRP A 19 8.51 12.25 5.42
N GLN A 20 7.92 11.31 6.16
CA GLN A 20 8.34 9.92 6.15
C GLN A 20 7.11 9.03 6.01
N PHE A 21 7.28 7.87 5.39
CA PHE A 21 6.21 6.90 5.34
C PHE A 21 5.97 6.29 6.71
N ASP A 22 4.70 6.23 7.11
CA ASP A 22 4.29 5.40 8.23
C ASP A 22 3.86 4.03 7.73
N TYR A 23 2.89 4.01 6.81
CA TYR A 23 2.49 2.76 6.19
C TYR A 23 1.99 2.97 4.77
N VAL A 24 2.03 1.89 4.00
CA VAL A 24 1.42 1.79 2.68
C VAL A 24 0.64 0.48 2.64
N THR A 25 -0.63 0.57 2.33
CA THR A 25 -1.50 -0.60 2.25
C THR A 25 -2.20 -0.63 0.91
N ASP A 26 -2.02 -1.70 0.18
CA ASP A 26 -2.70 -1.96 -1.08
C ASP A 26 -3.78 -3.01 -0.81
N PHE A 27 -5.01 -2.69 -1.20
CA PHE A 27 -6.16 -3.55 -0.97
C PHE A 27 -6.59 -4.19 -2.27
N SER A 28 -7.13 -5.40 -2.18
CA SER A 28 -7.77 -6.03 -3.32
C SER A 28 -9.06 -6.70 -2.87
N TYR A 29 -9.95 -6.92 -3.83
CA TYR A 29 -11.19 -7.63 -3.57
C TYR A 29 -10.92 -9.13 -3.66
N MET A 30 -11.24 -9.85 -2.59
CA MET A 30 -11.01 -11.27 -2.49
C MET A 30 -12.31 -11.97 -2.14
N GLY A 31 -12.44 -13.20 -2.59
CA GLY A 31 -13.64 -14.00 -2.38
C GLY A 31 -14.38 -14.26 -3.68
N SER A 32 -15.05 -15.39 -3.74
CA SER A 32 -15.74 -15.86 -4.96
C SER A 32 -17.15 -15.34 -5.06
N TYR A 33 -17.92 -15.50 -3.99
CA TYR A 33 -19.33 -15.13 -3.98
C TYR A 33 -19.57 -13.73 -3.42
N TYR A 34 -18.86 -13.42 -2.35
CA TYR A 34 -18.98 -12.13 -1.66
C TYR A 34 -17.60 -11.52 -1.58
N PRO A 35 -17.16 -10.83 -2.65
CA PRO A 35 -15.83 -10.22 -2.62
C PRO A 35 -15.73 -9.20 -1.50
N GLU A 36 -14.72 -9.35 -0.67
CA GLU A 36 -14.42 -8.43 0.41
C GLU A 36 -13.10 -7.74 0.14
N LEU A 37 -13.00 -6.50 0.59
CA LEU A 37 -11.78 -5.74 0.45
C LEU A 37 -10.80 -6.18 1.54
N GLU A 38 -9.68 -6.76 1.12
CA GLU A 38 -8.67 -7.25 2.03
C GLU A 38 -7.31 -6.71 1.65
N LYS A 39 -6.39 -6.73 2.61
CA LYS A 39 -5.03 -6.25 2.38
C LYS A 39 -4.27 -7.23 1.51
N GLU A 40 -3.77 -6.75 0.39
CA GLU A 40 -2.91 -7.52 -0.49
C GLU A 40 -1.44 -7.32 -0.12
N LEU A 41 -1.05 -6.09 0.10
CA LEU A 41 0.29 -5.71 0.56
C LEU A 41 0.13 -4.67 1.66
N ASP A 42 0.85 -4.85 2.75
CA ASP A 42 0.81 -3.90 3.86
C ASP A 42 2.23 -3.75 4.42
N VAL A 43 2.79 -2.57 4.26
CA VAL A 43 4.11 -2.23 4.76
C VAL A 43 3.96 -1.16 5.81
N CYS A 44 4.48 -1.40 6.99
CA CYS A 44 4.42 -0.44 8.09
C CYS A 44 5.82 -0.20 8.65
N TRP A 45 6.31 1.00 8.45
CA TRP A 45 7.66 1.36 8.93
C TRP A 45 7.69 1.59 10.43
N SER A 46 6.63 2.19 10.97
CA SER A 46 6.60 2.48 12.41
C SER A 46 6.53 1.22 13.27
N GLN A 47 5.91 0.16 12.77
CA GLN A 47 5.80 -1.11 13.48
C GLN A 47 6.76 -2.17 12.94
N GLY A 48 7.41 -1.90 11.84
CA GLY A 48 8.46 -2.76 11.32
C GLY A 48 7.98 -4.08 10.74
N TYR A 49 6.86 -4.08 9.98
CA TYR A 49 6.42 -5.31 9.36
C TYR A 49 6.13 -5.12 7.87
N ILE A 50 6.20 -6.22 7.14
CA ILE A 50 5.81 -6.30 5.74
C ILE A 50 4.97 -7.56 5.58
N TYR A 51 3.79 -7.40 5.02
CA TYR A 51 2.83 -8.48 4.85
C TYR A 51 2.36 -8.55 3.40
N HIS A 52 2.27 -9.77 2.87
CA HIS A 52 1.68 -10.02 1.56
C HIS A 52 0.66 -11.15 1.70
N PHE A 53 -0.49 -11.02 1.02
CA PHE A 53 -1.61 -11.94 1.23
C PHE A 53 -1.28 -13.41 0.93
N MET A 54 -0.36 -13.66 0.01
CA MET A 54 0.05 -15.03 -0.31
C MET A 54 1.27 -15.49 0.46
N MET A 55 2.14 -14.57 0.83
CA MET A 55 3.43 -14.91 1.46
C MET A 55 3.38 -14.75 2.98
N GLY A 56 2.35 -14.09 3.50
CA GLY A 56 2.28 -13.77 4.92
C GLY A 56 3.27 -12.68 5.30
N ASP A 57 3.82 -12.79 6.48
CA ASP A 57 4.87 -11.87 6.92
C ASP A 57 6.18 -12.22 6.22
N ILE A 58 6.83 -11.24 5.67
CA ILE A 58 8.07 -11.43 4.90
C ILE A 58 9.18 -10.62 5.54
N ASP A 59 10.42 -11.09 5.33
CA ASP A 59 11.57 -10.45 5.93
C ASP A 59 11.90 -9.13 5.20
N GLU A 60 12.80 -8.38 5.81
CA GLU A 60 13.15 -7.05 5.33
C GLU A 60 13.77 -7.07 3.93
N GLU A 61 14.59 -8.05 3.65
CA GLU A 61 15.27 -8.13 2.35
C GLU A 61 14.29 -8.46 1.22
N GLU A 62 13.48 -9.50 1.40
CA GLU A 62 12.47 -9.86 0.40
C GLU A 62 11.38 -8.80 0.31
N GLY A 63 10.99 -8.25 1.43
CA GLY A 63 9.97 -7.21 1.48
C GLY A 63 10.42 -5.93 0.81
N GLY A 64 11.69 -5.58 0.94
CA GLY A 64 12.24 -4.41 0.27
C GLY A 64 12.17 -4.55 -1.25
N ALA A 65 12.52 -5.72 -1.77
CA ALA A 65 12.44 -5.97 -3.21
C ALA A 65 10.99 -5.94 -3.70
N LEU A 66 10.08 -6.53 -2.94
CA LEU A 66 8.67 -6.53 -3.29
C LEU A 66 8.08 -5.12 -3.28
N PHE A 67 8.42 -4.34 -2.26
CA PHE A 67 7.93 -2.97 -2.17
C PHE A 67 8.47 -2.11 -3.31
N GLU A 68 9.72 -2.29 -3.69
CA GLU A 68 10.30 -1.55 -4.80
C GLU A 68 9.56 -1.85 -6.11
N LEU A 69 9.23 -3.11 -6.35
CA LEU A 69 8.44 -3.50 -7.51
C LEU A 69 7.04 -2.87 -7.45
N TRP A 70 6.39 -2.95 -6.30
CA TRP A 70 5.08 -2.36 -6.10
C TRP A 70 5.11 -0.86 -6.37
N GLN A 71 6.14 -0.18 -5.86
CA GLN A 71 6.27 1.26 -6.00
C GLN A 71 6.40 1.67 -7.46
N ARG A 72 7.17 0.95 -8.24
CA ARG A 72 7.28 1.22 -9.67
C ARG A 72 5.95 1.11 -10.38
N ASN A 73 5.21 0.05 -10.07
CA ASN A 73 3.89 -0.16 -10.66
C ASN A 73 2.91 0.93 -10.24
N PHE A 74 2.94 1.30 -8.97
CA PHE A 74 2.08 2.36 -8.45
C PHE A 74 2.34 3.70 -9.16
N ILE A 75 3.61 4.06 -9.30
CA ILE A 75 3.99 5.30 -9.98
C ILE A 75 3.52 5.28 -11.43
N GLN A 76 3.67 4.14 -12.10
CA GLN A 76 3.23 3.99 -13.48
C GLN A 76 1.72 4.19 -13.61
N TYR A 77 0.94 3.56 -12.76
CA TYR A 77 -0.51 3.73 -12.78
C TYR A 77 -0.92 5.15 -12.44
N HIS A 78 -0.21 5.79 -11.52
CA HIS A 78 -0.48 7.18 -11.18
C HIS A 78 -0.24 8.10 -12.39
N LYS A 79 0.85 7.88 -13.12
CA LYS A 79 1.14 8.63 -14.35
C LYS A 79 0.07 8.42 -15.43
N MET A 80 -0.55 7.27 -15.46
CA MET A 80 -1.65 6.95 -16.36
C MET A 80 -2.98 7.50 -15.89
N LYS A 81 -3.00 8.19 -14.76
CA LYS A 81 -4.20 8.78 -14.15
C LYS A 81 -5.25 7.74 -13.79
N CYS A 82 -4.80 6.59 -13.33
CA CYS A 82 -5.68 5.51 -12.92
C CYS A 82 -6.25 5.68 -11.51
N TYR A 83 -5.72 6.61 -10.73
CA TYR A 83 -6.13 6.81 -9.34
C TYR A 83 -6.83 8.16 -9.17
N GLU A 84 -7.86 8.14 -8.34
CA GLU A 84 -8.37 9.35 -7.71
C GLU A 84 -7.65 9.53 -6.39
N VAL A 85 -7.15 10.73 -6.13
CA VAL A 85 -6.37 10.99 -4.92
C VAL A 85 -7.19 11.87 -4.00
N SER A 86 -7.35 11.44 -2.76
CA SER A 86 -7.89 12.28 -1.70
C SER A 86 -6.90 12.33 -0.55
N ILE A 87 -6.78 13.49 0.07
CA ILE A 87 -5.82 13.71 1.14
C ILE A 87 -6.57 14.15 2.38
N GLN A 88 -6.30 13.48 3.49
CA GLN A 88 -6.82 13.84 4.79
C GLN A 88 -5.67 14.27 5.67
N TRP A 89 -5.88 15.37 6.38
CA TRP A 89 -4.88 15.92 7.28
C TRP A 89 -5.30 15.62 8.71
N GLU A 90 -4.37 15.08 9.46
CA GLU A 90 -4.58 14.85 10.89
C GLU A 90 -3.66 15.78 11.68
N THR A 91 -4.23 16.38 12.70
CA THR A 91 -3.46 17.23 13.61
C THR A 91 -3.43 16.58 14.99
N HIS A 92 -2.30 16.71 15.65
CA HIS A 92 -2.10 16.17 16.98
C HIS A 92 -1.98 17.28 18.00
#